data_1b17dcc72f11909edc04bc8c1fab42be
#
_entry.id   1b17dcc72f11909edc04bc8c1fab42be
#
_cell.length_a   1.000
_cell.length_b   1.000
_cell.length_c   1.000
_cell.angle_alpha   90.00
_cell.angle_beta   90.00
_cell.angle_gamma   90.00
#
_symmetry.space_group_name_H-M   'P 1'
#
loop_
_entity.id
_entity.type
_entity.pdbx_description
1 polymer ?
#
loop_
_entity_poly.entity_id
_entity_poly.type
_entity_poly.pdbx_seq_one_letter_code
_entity_poly.pdbx_strand_id
1 'polypeptide(L)'
;MPQKIKELQDQLERIIKGKKDITDKILMAVLAKGHVLLEDVPGVGKTTTALALSRLMGMEFNRIQFTPDVVPSDVTGFTMYDKQSGQFSYRAGAVMCNLLLADEINRTSSKTQSALLEVMEEGRVTVDGETHCVPSPFVVIATENPVGSSGTQLLPESQLDRFMISVSMGYPDHQSLVDLLRDRQRENPLENAKTVVTREEVLELQKQVQEIYVADQVLDYVAHLAEATRNHELITLGLSPRGTLALVRMAKAAAYMKERDYVIPKDVQDVFKDVAAHRMILDSKARYQEKTAREILSEILADVAEPKVEG
;
A
#
# COMPACT_ATOMS: atom_id res chain seq x y z
N MET A 1 0.31 19.29 13.32
CA MET A 1 0.37 18.02 12.55
C MET A 1 1.18 18.09 11.26
N PRO A 2 1.11 19.11 10.36
CA PRO A 2 1.95 19.17 9.16
C PRO A 2 3.46 19.03 9.41
N GLN A 3 3.96 19.68 10.46
CA GLN A 3 5.38 19.59 10.86
C GLN A 3 5.83 18.15 11.16
N LYS A 4 4.96 17.32 11.78
CA LYS A 4 5.27 15.91 12.05
C LYS A 4 5.31 15.06 10.77
N ILE A 5 4.44 15.36 9.79
CA ILE A 5 4.49 14.71 8.47
C ILE A 5 5.81 14.98 7.78
N LYS A 6 6.25 16.23 7.78
CA LYS A 6 7.54 16.62 7.21
C LYS A 6 8.71 15.93 7.92
N GLU A 7 8.66 15.85 9.25
CA GLU A 7 9.66 15.11 10.03
C GLU A 7 9.67 13.61 9.70
N LEU A 8 8.48 12.99 9.52
CA LEU A 8 8.38 11.60 9.05
C LEU A 8 9.03 11.41 7.68
N GLN A 9 8.74 12.30 6.71
CA GLN A 9 9.34 12.26 5.37
C GLN A 9 10.87 12.39 5.44
N ASP A 10 11.38 13.36 6.22
CA ASP A 10 12.82 13.59 6.39
C ASP A 10 13.52 12.39 7.03
N GLN A 11 12.90 11.76 8.03
CA GLN A 11 13.46 10.55 8.66
C GLN A 11 13.40 9.34 7.72
N LEU A 12 12.32 9.16 6.96
CA LEU A 12 12.22 8.11 5.95
C LEU A 12 13.30 8.26 4.88
N GLU A 13 13.54 9.49 4.38
CA GLU A 13 14.55 9.76 3.38
C GLU A 13 15.98 9.49 3.90
N ARG A 14 16.24 9.73 5.19
CA ARG A 14 17.51 9.37 5.83
C ARG A 14 17.74 7.87 5.87
N ILE A 15 16.68 7.08 6.12
CA ILE A 15 16.78 5.62 6.24
C ILE A 15 16.76 4.95 4.87
N ILE A 16 15.93 5.44 3.94
CA ILE A 16 15.67 4.88 2.61
C ILE A 16 16.17 5.87 1.55
N LYS A 17 17.45 5.80 1.22
CA LYS A 17 18.10 6.74 0.30
C LYS A 17 17.53 6.67 -1.13
N GLY A 18 17.29 7.85 -1.71
CA GLY A 18 16.89 8.00 -3.11
C GLY A 18 15.53 7.46 -3.48
N LYS A 19 14.63 7.26 -2.49
CA LYS A 19 13.29 6.69 -2.70
C LYS A 19 12.18 7.56 -2.13
N LYS A 20 12.43 8.87 -1.98
CA LYS A 20 11.50 9.82 -1.39
C LYS A 20 10.10 9.75 -2.02
N ASP A 21 10.01 9.76 -3.36
CA ASP A 21 8.72 9.69 -4.07
C ASP A 21 7.92 8.43 -3.68
N ILE A 22 8.60 7.29 -3.58
CA ILE A 22 7.95 6.02 -3.25
C ILE A 22 7.55 5.95 -1.76
N THR A 23 8.45 6.39 -0.88
CA THR A 23 8.15 6.42 0.57
C THR A 23 7.03 7.41 0.90
N ASP A 24 6.95 8.54 0.20
CA ASP A 24 5.84 9.50 0.31
C ASP A 24 4.52 8.86 -0.14
N LYS A 25 4.48 8.11 -1.26
CA LYS A 25 3.29 7.39 -1.72
C LYS A 25 2.84 6.30 -0.74
N ILE A 26 3.80 5.56 -0.15
CA ILE A 26 3.48 4.59 0.90
C ILE A 26 2.89 5.31 2.13
N LEU A 27 3.48 6.42 2.54
CA LEU A 27 2.96 7.24 3.65
C LEU A 27 1.55 7.76 3.33
N MET A 28 1.30 8.28 2.12
CA MET A 28 -0.05 8.67 1.66
C MET A 28 -1.04 7.51 1.81
N ALA A 29 -0.67 6.30 1.39
CA ALA A 29 -1.53 5.13 1.50
C ALA A 29 -1.84 4.77 2.96
N VAL A 30 -0.87 4.84 3.86
CA VAL A 30 -1.07 4.65 5.31
C VAL A 30 -2.05 5.69 5.86
N LEU A 31 -1.89 6.96 5.50
CA LEU A 31 -2.78 8.04 5.92
C LEU A 31 -4.19 7.92 5.32
N ALA A 32 -4.30 7.37 4.11
CA ALA A 32 -5.57 7.07 3.44
C ALA A 32 -6.26 5.78 3.94
N LYS A 33 -5.72 5.13 4.99
CA LYS A 33 -6.18 3.81 5.51
C LYS A 33 -6.14 2.71 4.46
N GLY A 34 -5.08 2.68 3.65
CA GLY A 34 -4.91 1.73 2.57
C GLY A 34 -3.78 0.74 2.82
N HIS A 35 -3.79 -0.33 2.05
CA HIS A 35 -2.74 -1.33 1.99
C HIS A 35 -1.91 -1.13 0.72
N VAL A 36 -0.65 -1.55 0.75
CA VAL A 36 0.34 -1.28 -0.31
C VAL A 36 0.85 -2.59 -0.89
N LEU A 37 0.92 -2.66 -2.22
CA LEU A 37 1.60 -3.72 -2.94
C LEU A 37 2.94 -3.20 -3.46
N LEU A 38 4.03 -3.90 -3.17
CA LEU A 38 5.37 -3.62 -3.69
C LEU A 38 5.76 -4.68 -4.72
N GLU A 39 5.82 -4.28 -5.98
CA GLU A 39 6.19 -5.15 -7.09
C GLU A 39 7.68 -4.94 -7.42
N ASP A 40 8.55 -5.78 -6.87
CA ASP A 40 9.99 -5.57 -7.00
C ASP A 40 10.83 -6.83 -6.88
N VAL A 41 12.04 -6.74 -7.43
CA VAL A 41 13.09 -7.72 -7.20
C VAL A 41 13.51 -7.78 -5.73
N PRO A 42 14.08 -8.89 -5.26
CA PRO A 42 14.62 -9.00 -3.91
C PRO A 42 15.75 -7.99 -3.65
N GLY A 43 15.88 -7.54 -2.39
CA GLY A 43 17.04 -6.77 -1.94
C GLY A 43 16.95 -5.25 -2.12
N VAL A 44 15.84 -4.68 -2.62
CA VAL A 44 15.68 -3.23 -2.85
C VAL A 44 15.28 -2.41 -1.61
N GLY A 45 15.19 -3.03 -0.43
CA GLY A 45 14.90 -2.32 0.82
C GLY A 45 13.43 -2.40 1.30
N LYS A 46 12.60 -3.29 0.76
CA LYS A 46 11.18 -3.45 1.14
C LYS A 46 10.99 -3.65 2.65
N THR A 47 11.73 -4.59 3.24
CA THR A 47 11.69 -4.86 4.69
C THR A 47 12.16 -3.66 5.51
N THR A 48 13.21 -2.98 5.06
CA THR A 48 13.74 -1.77 5.72
C THR A 48 12.70 -0.66 5.73
N THR A 49 11.95 -0.48 4.64
CA THR A 49 10.88 0.53 4.52
C THR A 49 9.74 0.25 5.49
N ALA A 50 9.26 -1.01 5.55
CA ALA A 50 8.20 -1.39 6.47
C ALA A 50 8.62 -1.22 7.95
N LEU A 51 9.84 -1.63 8.29
CA LEU A 51 10.41 -1.43 9.63
C LEU A 51 10.60 0.04 9.98
N ALA A 52 11.06 0.88 9.03
CA ALA A 52 11.21 2.31 9.25
C ALA A 52 9.85 2.97 9.55
N LEU A 53 8.84 2.69 8.72
CA LEU A 53 7.48 3.18 8.94
C LEU A 53 6.94 2.77 10.31
N SER A 54 7.04 1.49 10.66
CA SER A 54 6.51 1.00 11.95
C SER A 54 7.17 1.69 13.14
N ARG A 55 8.49 1.87 13.14
CA ARG A 55 9.23 2.53 14.22
C ARG A 55 8.91 4.01 14.31
N LEU A 56 8.96 4.73 13.18
CA LEU A 56 8.69 6.16 13.14
C LEU A 56 7.24 6.49 13.52
N MET A 57 6.30 5.56 13.29
CA MET A 57 4.88 5.74 13.57
C MET A 57 4.41 5.01 14.85
N GLY A 58 5.32 4.49 15.66
CA GLY A 58 5.00 3.83 16.94
C GLY A 58 4.05 2.64 16.79
N MET A 59 4.12 1.91 15.66
CA MET A 59 3.26 0.79 15.33
C MET A 59 3.91 -0.56 15.63
N GLU A 60 3.13 -1.51 16.15
CA GLU A 60 3.56 -2.89 16.29
C GLU A 60 3.74 -3.51 14.90
N PHE A 61 4.90 -4.16 14.70
CA PHE A 61 5.32 -4.72 13.42
C PHE A 61 5.40 -6.24 13.47
N ASN A 62 4.78 -6.88 12.49
CA ASN A 62 4.98 -8.30 12.22
C ASN A 62 5.45 -8.50 10.77
N ARG A 63 6.17 -9.60 10.53
CA ARG A 63 6.54 -10.05 9.19
C ARG A 63 6.18 -11.50 9.02
N ILE A 64 5.56 -11.83 7.91
CA ILE A 64 5.35 -13.20 7.45
C ILE A 64 5.98 -13.36 6.06
N GLN A 65 6.86 -14.37 5.92
CA GLN A 65 7.41 -14.77 4.62
C GLN A 65 6.51 -15.84 4.07
N PHE A 66 5.81 -15.56 2.98
CA PHE A 66 4.94 -16.54 2.35
C PHE A 66 5.74 -17.57 1.56
N THR A 67 5.47 -18.84 1.86
CA THR A 67 5.96 -20.03 1.19
C THR A 67 4.78 -20.97 0.93
N PRO A 68 4.94 -22.01 0.11
CA PRO A 68 3.87 -23.01 -0.09
C PRO A 68 3.38 -23.68 1.20
N ASP A 69 4.20 -23.72 2.25
CA ASP A 69 3.87 -24.39 3.53
C ASP A 69 3.08 -23.49 4.50
N VAL A 70 3.01 -22.17 4.24
CA VAL A 70 2.25 -21.25 5.09
C VAL A 70 0.75 -21.51 4.94
N VAL A 71 0.08 -21.71 6.07
CA VAL A 71 -1.36 -22.01 6.11
C VAL A 71 -2.18 -20.82 6.64
N PRO A 72 -3.50 -20.76 6.39
CA PRO A 72 -4.36 -19.66 6.85
C PRO A 72 -4.26 -19.37 8.35
N SER A 73 -4.09 -20.39 9.19
CA SER A 73 -3.97 -20.23 10.64
C SER A 73 -2.67 -19.52 11.08
N ASP A 74 -1.61 -19.53 10.26
CA ASP A 74 -0.42 -18.73 10.55
C ASP A 74 -0.72 -17.23 10.39
N VAL A 75 -1.65 -16.89 9.50
CA VAL A 75 -2.11 -15.53 9.24
C VAL A 75 -3.12 -15.08 10.28
N THR A 76 -4.20 -15.85 10.47
CA THR A 76 -5.36 -15.45 11.30
C THR A 76 -5.25 -15.87 12.76
N GLY A 77 -4.39 -16.83 13.08
CA GLY A 77 -4.36 -17.50 14.38
C GLY A 77 -5.26 -18.73 14.43
N PHE A 78 -5.25 -19.39 15.58
CA PHE A 78 -6.01 -20.60 15.84
C PHE A 78 -6.31 -20.75 17.33
N THR A 79 -7.30 -21.58 17.66
CA THR A 79 -7.61 -21.93 19.06
C THR A 79 -6.81 -23.17 19.47
N MET A 80 -6.20 -23.12 20.65
CA MET A 80 -5.44 -24.22 21.22
C MET A 80 -5.99 -24.59 22.60
N TYR A 81 -6.11 -25.89 22.86
CA TYR A 81 -6.45 -26.38 24.19
C TYR A 81 -5.23 -26.34 25.12
N ASP A 82 -5.34 -25.57 26.19
CA ASP A 82 -4.31 -25.51 27.23
C ASP A 82 -4.59 -26.59 28.28
N LYS A 83 -3.70 -27.56 28.35
CA LYS A 83 -3.81 -28.69 29.30
C LYS A 83 -3.66 -28.28 30.78
N GLN A 84 -2.99 -27.15 31.05
CA GLN A 84 -2.76 -26.69 32.43
C GLN A 84 -4.00 -25.98 32.98
N SER A 85 -4.62 -25.11 32.18
CA SER A 85 -5.83 -24.39 32.57
C SER A 85 -7.12 -25.14 32.25
N GLY A 86 -7.09 -26.19 31.41
CA GLY A 86 -8.26 -26.93 30.96
C GLY A 86 -9.17 -26.13 30.03
N GLN A 87 -8.68 -25.02 29.44
CA GLN A 87 -9.45 -24.11 28.63
C GLN A 87 -8.89 -24.01 27.21
N PHE A 88 -9.77 -23.64 26.26
CA PHE A 88 -9.35 -23.22 24.93
C PHE A 88 -8.90 -21.77 24.99
N SER A 89 -7.79 -21.46 24.33
CA SER A 89 -7.27 -20.11 24.20
C SER A 89 -6.91 -19.79 22.74
N TYR A 90 -7.27 -18.60 22.28
CA TYR A 90 -6.86 -18.11 20.99
C TYR A 90 -5.36 -17.80 20.96
N ARG A 91 -4.68 -18.29 19.93
CA ARG A 91 -3.29 -17.95 19.61
C ARG A 91 -3.28 -17.02 18.41
N ALA A 92 -2.80 -15.80 18.63
CA ALA A 92 -2.76 -14.75 17.62
C ALA A 92 -1.92 -15.16 16.42
N GLY A 93 -2.45 -14.93 15.23
CA GLY A 93 -1.71 -15.04 13.96
C GLY A 93 -0.92 -13.78 13.62
N ALA A 94 -0.23 -13.80 12.48
CA ALA A 94 0.65 -12.73 12.05
C ALA A 94 -0.07 -11.37 11.87
N VAL A 95 -1.38 -11.36 11.58
CA VAL A 95 -2.18 -10.14 11.37
C VAL A 95 -2.45 -9.35 12.64
N MET A 96 -2.21 -9.92 13.83
CA MET A 96 -2.43 -9.23 15.10
C MET A 96 -1.32 -8.23 15.41
N CYS A 97 -1.22 -7.19 14.57
CA CYS A 97 -0.25 -6.09 14.65
C CYS A 97 -0.82 -4.85 13.94
N ASN A 98 -0.10 -3.71 14.01
CA ASN A 98 -0.50 -2.49 13.30
C ASN A 98 0.05 -2.43 11.87
N LEU A 99 1.27 -2.92 11.64
CA LEU A 99 1.89 -3.00 10.33
C LEU A 99 2.39 -4.40 10.06
N LEU A 100 1.79 -5.05 9.08
CA LEU A 100 2.21 -6.38 8.62
C LEU A 100 2.99 -6.25 7.31
N LEU A 101 4.21 -6.79 7.29
CA LEU A 101 4.92 -7.07 6.05
C LEU A 101 4.58 -8.50 5.59
N ALA A 102 3.78 -8.59 4.54
CA ALA A 102 3.40 -9.84 3.87
C ALA A 102 4.37 -10.09 2.70
N ASP A 103 5.49 -10.76 2.97
CA ASP A 103 6.59 -10.89 2.02
C ASP A 103 6.37 -12.07 1.07
N GLU A 104 6.47 -11.82 -0.25
CA GLU A 104 6.25 -12.79 -1.35
C GLU A 104 4.85 -13.46 -1.31
N ILE A 105 3.79 -12.66 -1.18
CA ILE A 105 2.40 -13.15 -1.06
C ILE A 105 1.98 -14.08 -2.21
N ASN A 106 2.58 -13.94 -3.38
CA ASN A 106 2.31 -14.75 -4.56
C ASN A 106 2.96 -16.15 -4.53
N ARG A 107 3.63 -16.55 -3.44
CA ARG A 107 4.23 -17.88 -3.27
C ARG A 107 3.42 -18.84 -2.41
N THR A 108 2.32 -18.39 -1.81
CA THR A 108 1.47 -19.25 -0.98
C THR A 108 0.19 -19.67 -1.71
N SER A 109 -0.58 -20.57 -1.10
CA SER A 109 -1.85 -21.05 -1.65
C SER A 109 -2.89 -19.92 -1.71
N SER A 110 -3.84 -20.03 -2.65
CA SER A 110 -4.96 -19.09 -2.77
C SER A 110 -5.83 -19.02 -1.52
N LYS A 111 -5.89 -20.08 -0.71
CA LYS A 111 -6.61 -20.09 0.58
C LYS A 111 -5.93 -19.17 1.59
N THR A 112 -4.59 -19.25 1.68
CA THR A 112 -3.82 -18.42 2.60
C THR A 112 -3.84 -16.94 2.15
N GLN A 113 -3.74 -16.68 0.83
CA GLN A 113 -3.93 -15.34 0.27
C GLN A 113 -5.30 -14.77 0.65
N SER A 114 -6.38 -15.55 0.43
CA SER A 114 -7.75 -15.12 0.76
C SER A 114 -7.93 -14.79 2.23
N ALA A 115 -7.32 -15.56 3.14
CA ALA A 115 -7.37 -15.29 4.57
C ALA A 115 -6.76 -13.92 4.92
N LEU A 116 -5.58 -13.59 4.38
CA LEU A 116 -4.99 -12.26 4.58
C LEU A 116 -5.87 -11.14 4.00
N LEU A 117 -6.35 -11.33 2.76
CA LEU A 117 -7.13 -10.32 2.05
C LEU A 117 -8.50 -10.07 2.68
N GLU A 118 -9.09 -11.08 3.34
CA GLU A 118 -10.31 -10.92 4.13
C GLU A 118 -10.04 -10.03 5.35
N VAL A 119 -8.95 -10.29 6.08
CA VAL A 119 -8.57 -9.46 7.23
C VAL A 119 -8.26 -8.02 6.83
N MET A 120 -7.63 -7.81 5.67
CA MET A 120 -7.38 -6.45 5.14
C MET A 120 -8.68 -5.67 4.91
N GLU A 121 -9.75 -6.34 4.53
CA GLU A 121 -11.05 -5.72 4.27
C GLU A 121 -11.89 -5.54 5.54
N GLU A 122 -11.98 -6.61 6.35
CA GLU A 122 -12.86 -6.66 7.52
C GLU A 122 -12.24 -6.03 8.79
N GLY A 123 -10.91 -5.94 8.87
CA GLY A 123 -10.21 -5.47 10.08
C GLY A 123 -10.38 -6.40 11.28
N ARG A 124 -10.74 -7.67 11.04
CA ARG A 124 -11.00 -8.67 12.06
C ARG A 124 -10.78 -10.09 11.53
N VAL A 125 -10.61 -11.05 12.44
CA VAL A 125 -10.58 -12.47 12.15
C VAL A 125 -11.66 -13.19 12.95
N THR A 126 -12.26 -14.24 12.40
CA THR A 126 -13.19 -15.10 13.13
C THR A 126 -12.61 -16.51 13.19
N VAL A 127 -12.35 -17.00 14.42
CA VAL A 127 -11.77 -18.31 14.68
C VAL A 127 -12.68 -19.04 15.64
N ASP A 128 -13.14 -20.24 15.26
CA ASP A 128 -14.04 -21.09 16.07
C ASP A 128 -15.30 -20.36 16.59
N GLY A 129 -15.83 -19.42 15.78
CA GLY A 129 -17.03 -18.64 16.12
C GLY A 129 -16.76 -17.39 16.97
N GLU A 130 -15.53 -17.15 17.41
CA GLU A 130 -15.14 -15.94 18.11
C GLU A 130 -14.47 -14.94 17.17
N THR A 131 -14.86 -13.66 17.27
CA THR A 131 -14.32 -12.58 16.44
C THR A 131 -13.29 -11.77 17.22
N HIS A 132 -12.09 -11.67 16.65
CA HIS A 132 -10.97 -10.90 17.19
C HIS A 132 -10.68 -9.73 16.26
N CYS A 133 -10.77 -8.48 16.75
CA CYS A 133 -10.41 -7.30 15.99
C CYS A 133 -8.89 -7.18 15.88
N VAL A 134 -8.38 -6.83 14.71
CA VAL A 134 -6.96 -6.49 14.55
C VAL A 134 -6.66 -5.11 15.18
N PRO A 135 -5.43 -4.89 15.68
CA PRO A 135 -5.04 -3.58 16.22
C PRO A 135 -5.22 -2.46 15.18
N SER A 136 -5.72 -1.30 15.62
CA SER A 136 -5.92 -0.14 14.74
C SER A 136 -4.87 0.95 15.03
N PRO A 137 -4.27 1.61 14.02
CA PRO A 137 -4.46 1.38 12.59
C PRO A 137 -3.91 0.01 12.15
N PHE A 138 -4.47 -0.57 11.08
CA PHE A 138 -3.98 -1.80 10.47
C PHE A 138 -3.56 -1.54 9.02
N VAL A 139 -2.30 -1.82 8.71
CA VAL A 139 -1.71 -1.63 7.38
C VAL A 139 -0.96 -2.88 6.97
N VAL A 140 -1.21 -3.35 5.76
CA VAL A 140 -0.44 -4.42 5.12
C VAL A 140 0.42 -3.81 4.02
N ILE A 141 1.72 -4.08 4.07
CA ILE A 141 2.64 -3.91 2.96
C ILE A 141 2.93 -5.31 2.43
N ALA A 142 2.32 -5.66 1.31
CA ALA A 142 2.58 -6.93 0.65
C ALA A 142 3.67 -6.77 -0.41
N THR A 143 4.46 -7.81 -0.62
CA THR A 143 5.44 -7.84 -1.70
C THR A 143 5.13 -8.97 -2.68
N GLU A 144 5.33 -8.68 -3.96
CA GLU A 144 5.34 -9.68 -5.02
C GLU A 144 6.69 -9.69 -5.73
N ASN A 145 7.13 -10.88 -6.12
CA ASN A 145 8.23 -11.01 -7.06
C ASN A 145 7.69 -10.98 -8.49
N PRO A 146 8.41 -10.38 -9.44
CA PRO A 146 8.00 -10.38 -10.84
C PRO A 146 7.66 -11.78 -11.36
N VAL A 147 6.68 -11.85 -12.23
CA VAL A 147 6.23 -13.08 -12.90
C VAL A 147 7.41 -13.78 -13.60
N GLY A 148 7.57 -15.09 -13.35
CA GLY A 148 8.67 -15.91 -13.92
C GLY A 148 9.59 -16.54 -12.89
N SER A 149 9.50 -16.18 -11.60
CA SER A 149 10.14 -16.95 -10.54
C SER A 149 9.40 -18.27 -10.32
N SER A 150 10.16 -19.36 -10.19
CA SER A 150 9.60 -20.72 -9.98
C SER A 150 8.69 -20.74 -8.74
N GLY A 151 7.47 -21.27 -8.88
CA GLY A 151 6.53 -21.45 -7.77
C GLY A 151 5.70 -20.21 -7.40
N THR A 152 5.61 -19.18 -8.26
CA THR A 152 4.73 -18.02 -8.03
C THR A 152 3.37 -18.22 -8.70
N GLN A 153 2.29 -17.79 -8.02
CA GLN A 153 0.93 -17.72 -8.54
C GLN A 153 0.52 -16.25 -8.63
N LEU A 154 -0.05 -15.85 -9.78
CA LEU A 154 -0.58 -14.49 -9.91
C LEU A 154 -1.75 -14.29 -8.92
N LEU A 155 -1.79 -13.13 -8.27
CA LEU A 155 -2.97 -12.71 -7.54
C LEU A 155 -4.11 -12.43 -8.54
N PRO A 156 -5.32 -12.96 -8.32
CA PRO A 156 -6.48 -12.59 -9.11
C PRO A 156 -6.79 -11.08 -9.01
N GLU A 157 -7.39 -10.52 -10.04
CA GLU A 157 -7.71 -9.09 -10.12
C GLU A 157 -8.57 -8.61 -8.94
N SER A 158 -9.54 -9.43 -8.52
CA SER A 158 -10.40 -9.14 -7.35
C SER A 158 -9.62 -9.05 -6.03
N GLN A 159 -8.45 -9.66 -5.98
CA GLN A 159 -7.54 -9.61 -4.83
C GLN A 159 -6.60 -8.39 -4.94
N LEU A 160 -6.09 -8.11 -6.14
CA LEU A 160 -5.27 -6.91 -6.41
C LEU A 160 -6.05 -5.62 -6.12
N ASP A 161 -7.36 -5.58 -6.40
CA ASP A 161 -8.23 -4.43 -6.14
C ASP A 161 -8.33 -4.02 -4.65
N ARG A 162 -7.90 -4.89 -3.72
CA ARG A 162 -7.86 -4.60 -2.27
C ARG A 162 -6.67 -3.75 -1.85
N PHE A 163 -5.59 -3.74 -2.63
CA PHE A 163 -4.46 -2.85 -2.38
C PHE A 163 -4.78 -1.44 -2.87
N MET A 164 -4.50 -0.43 -2.08
CA MET A 164 -4.77 0.97 -2.45
C MET A 164 -3.86 1.43 -3.58
N ILE A 165 -2.59 1.09 -3.51
CA ILE A 165 -1.58 1.39 -4.53
C ILE A 165 -0.70 0.18 -4.80
N SER A 166 -0.17 0.12 -6.03
CA SER A 166 0.99 -0.70 -6.38
C SER A 166 2.12 0.20 -6.82
N VAL A 167 3.28 0.04 -6.18
CA VAL A 167 4.49 0.80 -6.47
C VAL A 167 5.72 -0.11 -6.52
N SER A 168 6.73 0.32 -7.28
CA SER A 168 8.02 -0.33 -7.37
C SER A 168 9.10 0.57 -6.78
N MET A 169 9.91 0.03 -5.87
CA MET A 169 11.05 0.76 -5.31
C MET A 169 12.20 0.86 -6.31
N GLY A 170 12.41 -0.18 -7.11
CA GLY A 170 13.54 -0.27 -8.03
C GLY A 170 14.90 -0.16 -7.34
N TYR A 171 15.97 -0.20 -8.12
CA TYR A 171 17.32 0.04 -7.59
C TYR A 171 17.55 1.53 -7.27
N PRO A 172 18.34 1.86 -6.26
CA PRO A 172 18.77 3.24 -6.02
C PRO A 172 19.66 3.72 -7.18
N ASP A 173 19.61 5.02 -7.46
CA ASP A 173 20.58 5.65 -8.37
C ASP A 173 22.00 5.57 -7.80
N HIS A 174 23.00 5.89 -8.66
CA HIS A 174 24.41 5.76 -8.29
C HIS A 174 24.75 6.57 -7.02
N GLN A 175 24.31 7.83 -6.94
CA GLN A 175 24.64 8.69 -5.80
C GLN A 175 23.99 8.18 -4.51
N SER A 176 22.72 7.81 -4.57
CA SER A 176 21.99 7.22 -3.44
C SER A 176 22.62 5.91 -2.95
N LEU A 177 23.16 5.10 -3.89
CA LEU A 177 23.87 3.88 -3.52
C LEU A 177 25.19 4.19 -2.80
N VAL A 178 25.96 5.18 -3.27
CA VAL A 178 27.20 5.63 -2.60
C VAL A 178 26.91 6.16 -1.20
N ASP A 179 25.83 6.95 -1.05
CA ASP A 179 25.43 7.49 0.25
C ASP A 179 24.97 6.38 1.21
N LEU A 180 24.22 5.40 0.71
CA LEU A 180 23.83 4.22 1.47
C LEU A 180 25.08 3.42 1.96
N LEU A 181 26.05 3.19 1.08
CA LEU A 181 27.27 2.49 1.44
C LEU A 181 28.07 3.26 2.50
N ARG A 182 28.13 4.60 2.37
CA ARG A 182 28.84 5.47 3.33
C ARG A 182 28.19 5.43 4.71
N ASP A 183 26.85 5.54 4.78
CA ASP A 183 26.10 5.54 6.03
C ASP A 183 26.24 4.18 6.75
N ARG A 184 26.17 3.07 5.99
CA ARG A 184 26.25 1.71 6.55
C ARG A 184 27.64 1.32 7.08
N GLN A 185 28.69 2.06 6.72
CA GLN A 185 30.03 1.87 7.31
C GLN A 185 30.14 2.34 8.76
N ARG A 186 29.27 3.26 9.18
CA ARG A 186 29.32 3.89 10.51
C ARG A 186 28.20 3.39 11.41
N GLU A 187 26.97 3.51 10.96
CA GLU A 187 25.79 3.18 11.73
C GLU A 187 24.65 2.71 10.82
N ASN A 188 23.69 2.01 11.42
CA ASN A 188 22.44 1.69 10.74
C ASN A 188 21.39 2.75 11.14
N PRO A 189 21.00 3.69 10.25
CA PRO A 189 20.05 4.75 10.59
C PRO A 189 18.72 4.23 11.14
N LEU A 190 18.33 3.01 10.73
CA LEU A 190 17.12 2.36 11.21
C LEU A 190 17.16 2.04 12.71
N GLU A 191 18.34 1.66 13.25
CA GLU A 191 18.49 1.31 14.67
C GLU A 191 18.33 2.53 15.58
N ASN A 192 18.70 3.70 15.07
CA ASN A 192 18.59 4.98 15.76
C ASN A 192 17.25 5.71 15.51
N ALA A 193 16.36 5.11 14.71
CA ALA A 193 15.05 5.69 14.40
C ALA A 193 14.18 5.75 15.67
N LYS A 194 13.72 6.97 16.01
CA LYS A 194 12.81 7.23 17.12
C LYS A 194 11.40 7.48 16.59
N THR A 195 10.39 7.16 17.38
CA THR A 195 8.99 7.46 17.07
C THR A 195 8.79 8.97 16.89
N VAL A 196 8.29 9.36 15.74
CA VAL A 196 7.94 10.76 15.39
C VAL A 196 6.47 11.02 15.68
N VAL A 197 5.60 10.04 15.35
CA VAL A 197 4.17 10.07 15.65
C VAL A 197 3.78 8.80 16.39
N THR A 198 2.89 8.93 17.39
CA THR A 198 2.36 7.76 18.09
C THR A 198 1.25 7.10 17.26
N ARG A 199 0.89 5.87 17.62
CA ARG A 199 -0.23 5.15 17.01
C ARG A 199 -1.55 5.95 17.06
N GLU A 200 -1.83 6.62 18.17
CA GLU A 200 -3.01 7.45 18.38
C GLU A 200 -2.98 8.68 17.45
N GLU A 201 -1.81 9.28 17.27
CA GLU A 201 -1.63 10.39 16.34
C GLU A 201 -1.79 9.96 14.87
N VAL A 202 -1.39 8.72 14.51
CA VAL A 202 -1.67 8.17 13.17
C VAL A 202 -3.17 8.09 12.92
N LEU A 203 -3.95 7.60 13.89
CA LEU A 203 -5.42 7.55 13.78
C LEU A 203 -6.03 8.94 13.62
N GLU A 204 -5.49 9.93 14.31
CA GLU A 204 -5.95 11.32 14.19
C GLU A 204 -5.59 11.91 12.81
N LEU A 205 -4.38 11.66 12.32
CA LEU A 205 -3.97 12.03 10.96
C LEU A 205 -4.88 11.41 9.89
N GLN A 206 -5.23 10.13 10.05
CA GLN A 206 -6.16 9.43 9.15
C GLN A 206 -7.55 10.06 9.14
N LYS A 207 -8.05 10.56 10.28
CA LYS A 207 -9.32 11.32 10.35
C LYS A 207 -9.21 12.64 9.61
N GLN A 208 -8.15 13.42 9.88
CA GLN A 208 -7.92 14.71 9.23
C GLN A 208 -7.83 14.57 7.70
N VAL A 209 -7.17 13.52 7.20
CA VAL A 209 -7.13 13.22 5.75
C VAL A 209 -8.54 12.93 5.20
N GLN A 210 -9.40 12.23 5.95
CA GLN A 210 -10.78 11.97 5.52
C GLN A 210 -11.62 13.24 5.37
N GLU A 211 -11.33 14.27 6.17
CA GLU A 211 -12.05 15.56 6.18
C GLU A 211 -11.60 16.51 5.07
N ILE A 212 -10.51 16.21 4.35
CA ILE A 212 -10.06 17.03 3.22
C ILE A 212 -11.18 17.17 2.19
N TYR A 213 -11.47 18.42 1.82
CA TYR A 213 -12.56 18.76 0.90
C TYR A 213 -12.21 18.34 -0.56
N VAL A 214 -13.21 17.87 -1.28
CA VAL A 214 -13.11 17.58 -2.72
C VAL A 214 -14.30 18.24 -3.42
N ALA A 215 -14.01 19.18 -4.30
CA ALA A 215 -15.04 19.86 -5.08
C ALA A 215 -15.71 18.90 -6.09
N ASP A 216 -16.99 19.14 -6.41
CA ASP A 216 -17.74 18.31 -7.36
C ASP A 216 -17.06 18.21 -8.72
N GLN A 217 -16.43 19.30 -9.20
CA GLN A 217 -15.67 19.28 -10.46
C GLN A 217 -14.47 18.33 -10.42
N VAL A 218 -13.83 18.17 -9.26
CA VAL A 218 -12.72 17.20 -9.10
C VAL A 218 -13.27 15.77 -8.99
N LEU A 219 -14.43 15.57 -8.34
CA LEU A 219 -15.10 14.27 -8.31
C LEU A 219 -15.53 13.84 -9.72
N ASP A 220 -16.07 14.76 -10.52
CA ASP A 220 -16.43 14.54 -11.92
C ASP A 220 -15.20 14.17 -12.77
N TYR A 221 -14.10 14.88 -12.58
CA TYR A 221 -12.81 14.55 -13.22
C TYR A 221 -12.33 13.12 -12.88
N VAL A 222 -12.42 12.71 -11.61
CA VAL A 222 -12.10 11.35 -11.19
C VAL A 222 -13.03 10.33 -11.87
N ALA A 223 -14.33 10.63 -11.99
CA ALA A 223 -15.28 9.78 -12.68
C ALA A 223 -14.95 9.63 -14.17
N HIS A 224 -14.62 10.74 -14.85
CA HIS A 224 -14.19 10.72 -16.26
C HIS A 224 -12.90 9.91 -16.47
N LEU A 225 -11.90 10.03 -15.57
CA LEU A 225 -10.71 9.18 -15.63
C LEU A 225 -11.06 7.69 -15.48
N ALA A 226 -11.96 7.34 -14.54
CA ALA A 226 -12.40 5.96 -14.38
C ALA A 226 -13.16 5.43 -15.60
N GLU A 227 -14.05 6.22 -16.19
CA GLU A 227 -14.76 5.89 -17.42
C GLU A 227 -13.82 5.74 -18.62
N ALA A 228 -12.84 6.63 -18.76
CA ALA A 228 -11.83 6.54 -19.81
C ALA A 228 -11.06 5.22 -19.72
N THR A 229 -10.74 4.73 -18.52
CA THR A 229 -10.10 3.39 -18.38
C THR A 229 -11.01 2.26 -18.84
N ARG A 230 -12.34 2.34 -18.62
CA ARG A 230 -13.31 1.29 -18.96
C ARG A 230 -13.63 1.26 -20.45
N ASN A 231 -13.55 2.40 -21.12
CA ASN A 231 -13.88 2.57 -22.54
C ASN A 231 -12.66 2.55 -23.46
N HIS A 232 -11.47 2.35 -22.93
CA HIS A 232 -10.23 2.36 -23.69
C HIS A 232 -10.04 1.06 -24.49
N GLU A 233 -9.73 1.16 -25.79
CA GLU A 233 -9.61 0.00 -26.71
C GLU A 233 -8.53 -1.04 -26.33
N LEU A 234 -7.53 -0.63 -25.55
CA LEU A 234 -6.42 -1.48 -25.07
C LEU A 234 -6.64 -2.04 -23.67
N ILE A 235 -7.79 -1.77 -23.02
CA ILE A 235 -8.12 -2.20 -21.67
C ILE A 235 -9.38 -3.08 -21.72
N THR A 236 -9.25 -4.32 -21.24
CA THR A 236 -10.38 -5.26 -21.10
C THR A 236 -11.13 -5.04 -19.81
N LEU A 237 -10.41 -4.72 -18.71
CA LEU A 237 -10.99 -4.38 -17.41
C LEU A 237 -10.38 -3.07 -16.93
N GLY A 238 -11.23 -2.04 -16.79
CA GLY A 238 -10.85 -0.72 -16.28
C GLY A 238 -11.04 -0.59 -14.76
N LEU A 239 -10.88 0.64 -14.26
CA LEU A 239 -10.91 0.94 -12.83
C LEU A 239 -12.29 0.63 -12.21
N SER A 240 -12.32 -0.17 -11.16
CA SER A 240 -13.53 -0.51 -10.40
C SER A 240 -14.04 0.70 -9.59
N PRO A 241 -15.31 0.68 -9.12
CA PRO A 241 -15.79 1.68 -8.14
C PRO A 241 -14.92 1.74 -6.88
N ARG A 242 -14.42 0.59 -6.39
CA ARG A 242 -13.48 0.52 -5.25
C ARG A 242 -12.18 1.27 -5.58
N GLY A 243 -11.58 1.02 -6.76
CA GLY A 243 -10.39 1.72 -7.23
C GLY A 243 -10.62 3.22 -7.42
N THR A 244 -11.82 3.63 -7.88
CA THR A 244 -12.21 5.04 -7.98
C THR A 244 -12.26 5.72 -6.62
N LEU A 245 -12.83 5.05 -5.60
CA LEU A 245 -12.82 5.53 -4.21
C LEU A 245 -11.40 5.59 -3.63
N ALA A 246 -10.55 4.61 -3.95
CA ALA A 246 -9.14 4.61 -3.55
C ALA A 246 -8.39 5.82 -4.15
N LEU A 247 -8.68 6.19 -5.41
CA LEU A 247 -8.10 7.37 -6.06
C LEU A 247 -8.45 8.66 -5.32
N VAL A 248 -9.70 8.85 -4.93
CA VAL A 248 -10.12 10.01 -4.14
C VAL A 248 -9.42 10.04 -2.77
N ARG A 249 -9.32 8.89 -2.07
CA ARG A 249 -8.63 8.80 -0.79
C ARG A 249 -7.15 9.16 -0.90
N MET A 250 -6.48 8.66 -1.93
CA MET A 250 -5.06 8.97 -2.18
C MET A 250 -4.86 10.45 -2.55
N ALA A 251 -5.75 11.04 -3.34
CA ALA A 251 -5.70 12.46 -3.67
C ALA A 251 -5.89 13.34 -2.41
N LYS A 252 -6.79 12.96 -1.49
CA LYS A 252 -6.93 13.63 -0.19
C LYS A 252 -5.64 13.57 0.63
N ALA A 253 -5.00 12.41 0.71
CA ALA A 253 -3.73 12.24 1.40
C ALA A 253 -2.61 13.07 0.74
N ALA A 254 -2.58 13.15 -0.60
CA ALA A 254 -1.63 13.97 -1.35
C ALA A 254 -1.83 15.47 -1.04
N ALA A 255 -3.07 15.96 -1.01
CA ALA A 255 -3.39 17.34 -0.63
C ALA A 255 -2.96 17.63 0.80
N TYR A 256 -3.29 16.74 1.74
CA TYR A 256 -2.93 16.88 3.16
C TYR A 256 -1.41 16.96 3.38
N MET A 257 -0.64 16.09 2.71
CA MET A 257 0.82 16.11 2.81
C MET A 257 1.45 17.38 2.19
N LYS A 258 0.71 18.08 1.33
CA LYS A 258 1.07 19.39 0.77
C LYS A 258 0.46 20.56 1.55
N GLU A 259 0.01 20.30 2.78
CA GLU A 259 -0.57 21.30 3.72
C GLU A 259 -1.80 22.02 3.17
N ARG A 260 -2.63 21.33 2.36
CA ARG A 260 -3.90 21.85 1.85
C ARG A 260 -5.09 21.09 2.45
N ASP A 261 -6.18 21.80 2.68
CA ASP A 261 -7.46 21.28 3.18
C ASP A 261 -8.45 20.96 2.03
N TYR A 262 -8.00 21.07 0.78
CA TYR A 262 -8.75 20.73 -0.43
C TYR A 262 -7.89 20.02 -1.49
N VAL A 263 -8.54 19.21 -2.30
CA VAL A 263 -7.93 18.49 -3.42
C VAL A 263 -7.96 19.33 -4.69
N ILE A 264 -6.87 19.32 -5.44
CA ILE A 264 -6.79 19.88 -6.79
C ILE A 264 -6.58 18.76 -7.83
N PRO A 265 -6.89 18.98 -9.13
CA PRO A 265 -6.72 17.95 -10.17
C PRO A 265 -5.32 17.32 -10.20
N LYS A 266 -4.28 18.12 -9.92
CA LYS A 266 -2.90 17.65 -9.86
C LYS A 266 -2.67 16.57 -8.80
N ASP A 267 -3.36 16.60 -7.67
CA ASP A 267 -3.25 15.56 -6.64
C ASP A 267 -3.80 14.22 -7.13
N VAL A 268 -4.87 14.25 -7.92
CA VAL A 268 -5.44 13.07 -8.57
C VAL A 268 -4.45 12.49 -9.58
N GLN A 269 -3.88 13.34 -10.45
CA GLN A 269 -2.92 12.93 -11.47
C GLN A 269 -1.66 12.30 -10.89
N ASP A 270 -1.12 12.89 -9.81
CA ASP A 270 0.12 12.44 -9.15
C ASP A 270 0.01 10.99 -8.62
N VAL A 271 -1.20 10.55 -8.23
CA VAL A 271 -1.44 9.21 -7.66
C VAL A 271 -2.18 8.25 -8.60
N PHE A 272 -2.74 8.74 -9.71
CA PHE A 272 -3.62 7.95 -10.59
C PHE A 272 -3.00 6.65 -11.06
N LYS A 273 -1.76 6.70 -11.56
CA LYS A 273 -1.08 5.51 -12.09
C LYS A 273 -0.79 4.47 -11.01
N ASP A 274 -0.46 4.90 -9.82
CA ASP A 274 -0.14 3.99 -8.72
C ASP A 274 -1.40 3.33 -8.14
N VAL A 275 -2.54 4.02 -8.23
CA VAL A 275 -3.85 3.48 -7.85
C VAL A 275 -4.43 2.58 -8.93
N ALA A 276 -4.27 2.92 -10.22
CA ALA A 276 -5.00 2.27 -11.30
C ALA A 276 -4.23 1.10 -11.95
N ALA A 277 -2.89 1.17 -12.08
CA ALA A 277 -2.14 0.28 -12.95
C ALA A 277 -2.30 -1.22 -12.62
N HIS A 278 -2.26 -1.60 -11.34
CA HIS A 278 -2.39 -3.00 -10.89
C HIS A 278 -3.82 -3.54 -10.98
N ARG A 279 -4.81 -2.69 -11.25
CA ARG A 279 -6.21 -3.03 -11.42
C ARG A 279 -6.63 -3.24 -12.88
N MET A 280 -5.75 -2.89 -13.82
CA MET A 280 -6.04 -2.96 -15.26
C MET A 280 -5.74 -4.34 -15.82
N ILE A 281 -6.70 -4.91 -16.59
CA ILE A 281 -6.42 -6.03 -17.49
C ILE A 281 -6.31 -5.45 -18.89
N LEU A 282 -5.14 -5.64 -19.48
CA LEU A 282 -4.88 -5.16 -20.83
C LEU A 282 -5.40 -6.14 -21.89
N ASP A 283 -5.95 -5.60 -22.98
CA ASP A 283 -6.32 -6.36 -24.16
C ASP A 283 -5.06 -6.95 -24.86
N SER A 284 -5.26 -7.98 -25.65
CA SER A 284 -4.21 -8.59 -26.47
C SER A 284 -3.52 -7.61 -27.42
N LYS A 285 -4.25 -6.59 -27.91
CA LYS A 285 -3.70 -5.52 -28.74
C LYS A 285 -2.63 -4.70 -28.02
N ALA A 286 -2.82 -4.43 -26.71
CA ALA A 286 -1.83 -3.72 -25.91
C ALA A 286 -0.52 -4.49 -25.85
N ARG A 287 -0.58 -5.82 -25.66
CA ARG A 287 0.60 -6.70 -25.70
C ARG A 287 1.30 -6.68 -27.05
N TYR A 288 0.53 -6.70 -28.12
CA TYR A 288 1.08 -6.62 -29.47
C TYR A 288 1.78 -5.29 -29.74
N GLN A 289 1.29 -4.21 -29.15
CA GLN A 289 1.88 -2.86 -29.22
C GLN A 289 2.97 -2.62 -28.17
N GLU A 290 3.32 -3.63 -27.35
CA GLU A 290 4.28 -3.55 -26.24
C GLU A 290 3.97 -2.44 -25.23
N LYS A 291 2.69 -2.03 -25.11
CA LYS A 291 2.24 -1.01 -24.17
C LYS A 291 1.99 -1.57 -22.77
N THR A 292 2.47 -0.85 -21.78
CA THR A 292 2.23 -1.13 -20.36
C THR A 292 0.98 -0.40 -19.86
N ALA A 293 0.38 -0.89 -18.76
CA ALA A 293 -0.75 -0.22 -18.11
C ALA A 293 -0.40 1.24 -17.74
N ARG A 294 0.82 1.50 -17.26
CA ARG A 294 1.25 2.86 -16.87
C ARG A 294 1.38 3.81 -18.06
N GLU A 295 1.76 3.33 -19.22
CA GLU A 295 1.81 4.13 -20.45
C GLU A 295 0.40 4.48 -20.93
N ILE A 296 -0.51 3.50 -20.98
CA ILE A 296 -1.91 3.74 -21.35
C ILE A 296 -2.58 4.72 -20.38
N LEU A 297 -2.35 4.57 -19.06
CA LEU A 297 -2.87 5.52 -18.08
C LEU A 297 -2.28 6.93 -18.22
N SER A 298 -1.05 7.06 -18.75
CA SER A 298 -0.46 8.38 -19.07
C SER A 298 -1.13 9.03 -20.28
N GLU A 299 -1.52 8.24 -21.29
CA GLU A 299 -2.30 8.69 -22.43
C GLU A 299 -3.69 9.17 -21.98
N ILE A 300 -4.39 8.37 -21.16
CA ILE A 300 -5.69 8.73 -20.59
C ILE A 300 -5.62 10.06 -19.80
N LEU A 301 -4.56 10.25 -18.99
CA LEU A 301 -4.36 11.51 -18.26
C LEU A 301 -4.15 12.72 -19.20
N ALA A 302 -3.55 12.51 -20.37
CA ALA A 302 -3.34 13.58 -21.35
C ALA A 302 -4.63 13.91 -22.11
N ASP A 303 -5.50 12.92 -22.34
CA ASP A 303 -6.72 13.06 -23.14
C ASP A 303 -7.91 13.61 -22.33
N VAL A 304 -7.99 13.29 -21.02
CA VAL A 304 -9.09 13.76 -20.16
C VAL A 304 -8.80 15.17 -19.68
N ALA A 305 -9.65 16.10 -20.07
CA ALA A 305 -9.50 17.52 -19.75
C ALA A 305 -9.55 17.79 -18.24
N GLU A 306 -8.60 18.59 -17.75
CA GLU A 306 -8.59 19.05 -16.37
C GLU A 306 -9.74 20.04 -16.11
N PRO A 307 -10.46 19.91 -14.97
CA PRO A 307 -11.46 20.90 -14.61
C PRO A 307 -10.79 22.23 -14.27
N LYS A 308 -11.41 23.32 -14.71
CA LYS A 308 -11.05 24.65 -14.19
C LYS A 308 -11.61 24.79 -12.78
N VAL A 309 -10.77 24.67 -11.79
CA VAL A 309 -11.15 24.95 -10.40
C VAL A 309 -11.10 26.48 -10.24
N GLU A 310 -12.27 27.12 -10.27
CA GLU A 310 -12.39 28.51 -9.86
C GLU A 310 -12.17 28.56 -8.36
N GLY A 311 -11.18 29.34 -7.93
CA GLY A 311 -10.75 29.47 -6.55
C GLY A 311 -11.73 30.27 -5.67
#